data_bb21858acd771f857bc1bf14dcc93eb6
#
_entry.id   bb21858acd771f857bc1bf14dcc93eb6
#
_cell.length_a   1.000
_cell.length_b   1.000
_cell.length_c   1.000
_cell.angle_alpha   90.00
_cell.angle_beta   90.00
_cell.angle_gamma   90.00
#
_symmetry.space_group_name_H-M   'P 1'
#
loop_
_entity.id
_entity.type
_entity.pdbx_description
1 polymer ?
#
loop_
_entity_poly.entity_id
_entity_poly.type
_entity_poly.pdbx_seq_one_letter_code
_entity_poly.pdbx_strand_id
1 'polypeptide(L)' 'MEIRLQKVISESGYTSRRKAEELIKNGKVSVNGQIITELGTKVKS' A
#
# COMPACT_ATOMS: atom_id res chain seq x y z
N MET A 1 7.75 -1.07 13.96
CA MET A 1 7.12 -2.30 13.45
C MET A 1 6.78 -2.12 11.98
N GLU A 2 7.01 -3.13 11.17
CA GLU A 2 6.71 -3.04 9.73
C GLU A 2 5.36 -3.68 9.42
N ILE A 3 4.59 -3.01 8.57
CA ILE A 3 3.26 -3.46 8.18
C ILE A 3 3.18 -3.42 6.67
N ARG A 4 2.49 -4.40 6.08
CA ARG A 4 2.30 -4.43 4.63
C ARG A 4 1.53 -3.20 4.17
N LEU A 5 1.99 -2.62 3.07
CA LEU A 5 1.43 -1.37 2.57
C LEU A 5 -0.07 -1.45 2.32
N GLN A 6 -0.55 -2.56 1.73
CA GLN A 6 -1.99 -2.71 1.48
C GLN A 6 -2.81 -2.68 2.77
N LYS A 7 -2.24 -3.17 3.88
CA LYS A 7 -2.94 -3.12 5.16
C LYS A 7 -3.03 -1.69 5.66
N VAL A 8 -1.94 -0.92 5.55
CA VAL A 8 -1.93 0.48 5.96
C VAL A 8 -2.98 1.27 5.18
N ILE A 9 -3.05 1.05 3.87
CA ILE A 9 -4.01 1.76 3.03
C ILE A 9 -5.44 1.42 3.43
N SER A 10 -5.73 0.14 3.65
CA SER A 10 -7.09 -0.28 3.99
C SER A 10 -7.49 0.19 5.39
N GLU A 11 -6.56 0.23 6.33
CA GLU A 11 -6.85 0.67 7.70
C GLU A 11 -7.09 2.18 7.78
N SER A 12 -6.59 2.92 6.80
CA SER A 12 -6.84 4.37 6.76
C SER A 12 -8.29 4.70 6.39
N GLY A 13 -9.07 3.70 5.98
CA GLY A 13 -10.45 3.90 5.57
C GLY A 13 -10.59 4.37 4.13
N TYR A 14 -9.49 4.48 3.40
CA TYR A 14 -9.51 4.96 2.03
C TYR A 14 -10.19 3.97 1.09
N THR A 15 -9.85 2.67 1.26
CA THR A 15 -10.40 1.64 0.38
C THR A 15 -10.23 0.27 1.04
N SER A 16 -10.78 -0.78 0.41
CA SER A 16 -10.59 -2.14 0.90
C SER A 16 -9.17 -2.63 0.62
N ARG A 17 -8.75 -3.71 1.32
CA ARG A 17 -7.42 -4.27 1.10
C ARG A 17 -7.25 -4.75 -0.34
N ARG A 18 -8.29 -5.37 -0.91
CA ARG A 18 -8.23 -5.84 -2.29
C ARG A 18 -7.99 -4.68 -3.26
N LYS A 19 -8.73 -3.60 -3.06
CA LYS A 19 -8.58 -2.43 -3.91
C LYS A 19 -7.21 -1.80 -3.72
N ALA A 20 -6.70 -1.81 -2.49
CA ALA A 20 -5.36 -1.30 -2.21
C ALA A 20 -4.30 -2.08 -2.99
N GLU A 21 -4.47 -3.40 -3.07
CA GLU A 21 -3.55 -4.24 -3.84
C GLU A 21 -3.58 -3.89 -5.32
N GLU A 22 -4.75 -3.62 -5.87
CA GLU A 22 -4.87 -3.21 -7.26
C GLU A 22 -4.18 -1.86 -7.50
N LEU A 23 -4.36 -0.93 -6.57
CA LEU A 23 -3.72 0.38 -6.69
C LEU A 23 -2.19 0.25 -6.69
N ILE A 24 -1.67 -0.61 -5.83
CA ILE A 24 -0.23 -0.85 -5.78
C ILE A 24 0.27 -1.43 -7.10
N LYS A 25 -0.40 -2.45 -7.61
CA LYS A 25 -0.02 -3.10 -8.86
C LYS A 25 0.01 -2.12 -10.03
N ASN A 26 -0.90 -1.16 -10.01
CA ASN A 26 -1.04 -0.20 -11.11
C ASN A 26 -0.16 1.04 -10.95
N GLY A 27 0.71 1.05 -9.94
CA GLY A 27 1.63 2.16 -9.73
C GLY A 27 0.94 3.42 -9.25
N LYS A 28 -0.20 3.29 -8.58
CA LYS A 28 -0.96 4.44 -8.09
C LYS A 28 -0.60 4.82 -6.66
N VAL A 29 0.32 4.10 -6.03
CA VAL A 29 0.71 4.32 -4.64
C VAL A 29 2.18 4.70 -4.58
N SER A 30 2.49 5.74 -3.83
CA SER A 30 3.88 6.12 -3.59
C SER A 30 4.13 6.28 -2.10
N VAL A 31 5.36 6.02 -1.70
CA VAL A 31 5.81 6.17 -0.32
C VAL A 31 7.10 6.99 -0.36
N ASN A 32 7.10 8.13 0.31
CA ASN A 32 8.25 9.04 0.34
C ASN A 32 8.74 9.38 -1.08
N GLY A 33 7.79 9.59 -2.00
CA GLY A 33 8.12 9.96 -3.36
C GLY A 33 8.50 8.81 -4.28
N GLN A 34 8.47 7.59 -3.77
CA GLN A 34 8.84 6.41 -4.56
C GLN A 34 7.60 5.56 -4.85
N ILE A 35 7.36 5.29 -6.13
CA ILE A 35 6.21 4.47 -6.53
C ILE A 35 6.46 3.02 -6.14
N ILE A 36 5.48 2.42 -5.46
CA ILE A 36 5.55 1.04 -5.00
C ILE A 36 4.61 0.19 -5.83
N THR A 37 5.13 -0.88 -6.40
CA THR A 37 4.33 -1.79 -7.24
C THR A 37 4.32 -3.22 -6.72
N GLU A 38 5.10 -3.53 -5.68
CA GLU A 38 5.16 -4.88 -5.12
C GLU A 38 4.19 -5.01 -3.95
N LEU A 39 3.34 -6.04 -4.00
CA LEU A 39 2.32 -6.27 -2.98
C LEU A 39 2.90 -6.61 -1.61
N GLY A 40 4.08 -7.19 -1.58
CA GLY A 40 4.71 -7.58 -0.32
C GLY A 40 5.48 -6.47 0.38
N THR A 41 5.46 -5.27 -0.17
CA THR A 41 6.21 -4.15 0.40
C THR A 41 5.71 -3.81 1.79
N LYS A 42 6.63 -3.68 2.74
CA LYS A 42 6.31 -3.28 4.12
C LYS A 42 6.80 -1.88 4.38
N VAL A 43 6.06 -1.17 5.21
CA VAL A 43 6.43 0.19 5.62
C VAL A 43 6.43 0.27 7.14
N LYS A 44 7.15 1.23 7.67
CA LYS A 44 7.17 1.45 9.11
C LYS A 44 5.88 2.14 9.54
N SER A 45 5.33 1.68 10.63
CA SER A 45 4.13 2.30 11.21
C SER A 45 4.48 3.10 12.45
#